data_ea24fa252d1074133fdcd9bcf4883e17
#
_entry.id   ea24fa252d1074133fdcd9bcf4883e17
#
_cell.length_a   1.000
_cell.length_b   1.000
_cell.length_c   1.000
_cell.angle_alpha   90.00
_cell.angle_beta   90.00
_cell.angle_gamma   90.00
#
_symmetry.space_group_name_H-M   'P 1'
#
loop_
_entity.id
_entity.type
_entity.pdbx_description
1 polymer ?
#
loop_
_entity_poly.entity_id
_entity_poly.type
_entity_poly.pdbx_seq_one_letter_code
_entity_poly.pdbx_strand_id
1 'polypeptide(L)'
;MNFNPWHHVEIGEDCPNVVNAVIEISKDSKTKYELDKKTGMLKLDRVLFSSLLYPENYGFIPKTLGEDHDPLDIVVISQCQIVPMCLVQARVIGVMRMIDH
;
A
#
# COMPACT_ATOMS: atom_id res chain seq x y z
N MET A 1 21.60 -8.97 5.88
CA MET A 1 20.77 -8.18 4.96
C MET A 1 19.40 -7.97 5.56
N ASN A 2 18.93 -6.75 5.59
CA ASN A 2 17.62 -6.45 6.15
C ASN A 2 16.54 -6.68 5.12
N PHE A 3 15.45 -7.28 5.56
CA PHE A 3 14.27 -7.46 4.71
C PHE A 3 13.65 -6.09 4.39
N ASN A 4 13.38 -5.85 3.12
CA ASN A 4 12.71 -4.64 2.68
C ASN A 4 11.55 -5.03 1.76
N PRO A 5 10.29 -4.83 2.18
CA PRO A 5 9.13 -5.22 1.39
C PRO A 5 9.09 -4.59 0.00
N TRP A 6 9.69 -3.43 -0.15
CA TRP A 6 9.70 -2.71 -1.42
C TRP A 6 10.53 -3.45 -2.48
N HIS A 7 11.62 -4.10 -2.05
CA HIS A 7 12.55 -4.79 -2.94
C HIS A 7 12.43 -6.30 -2.92
N HIS A 8 12.01 -6.87 -1.79
CA HIS A 8 12.14 -8.31 -1.57
C HIS A 8 10.82 -9.08 -1.69
N VAL A 9 9.68 -8.38 -1.76
CA VAL A 9 8.39 -9.05 -1.95
C VAL A 9 8.08 -9.13 -3.44
N GLU A 10 7.66 -10.30 -3.90
CA GLU A 10 7.33 -10.51 -5.29
C GLU A 10 6.00 -9.84 -5.67
N ILE A 11 5.89 -9.44 -6.93
CA ILE A 11 4.67 -8.81 -7.44
C ILE A 11 3.49 -9.78 -7.49
N GLY A 12 3.76 -11.07 -7.63
CA GLY A 12 2.75 -12.11 -7.74
C GLY A 12 2.88 -12.91 -9.02
N GLU A 13 2.50 -14.19 -8.93
CA GLU A 13 2.66 -15.12 -10.04
C GLU A 13 1.63 -14.89 -11.15
N ASP A 14 0.46 -14.37 -10.81
CA ASP A 14 -0.65 -14.16 -11.76
C ASP A 14 -0.87 -12.69 -12.09
N CYS A 15 0.19 -11.89 -12.00
CA CYS A 15 0.14 -10.49 -12.39
C CYS A 15 -0.15 -10.37 -13.89
N PRO A 16 -1.04 -9.46 -14.34
CA PRO A 16 -1.67 -8.40 -13.55
C PRO A 16 -3.06 -8.74 -12.98
N ASN A 17 -3.54 -9.99 -13.12
CA ASN A 17 -4.89 -10.33 -12.68
C ASN A 17 -4.99 -10.40 -11.15
N VAL A 18 -3.98 -10.99 -10.53
CA VAL A 18 -3.83 -11.04 -9.08
C VAL A 18 -2.43 -10.54 -8.76
N VAL A 19 -2.33 -9.60 -7.85
CA VAL A 19 -1.06 -9.02 -7.45
C VAL A 19 -0.89 -9.11 -5.93
N ASN A 20 0.36 -9.17 -5.49
CA ASN A 20 0.68 -9.01 -4.09
C ASN A 20 0.65 -7.52 -3.75
N ALA A 21 0.03 -7.19 -2.63
CA ALA A 21 -0.01 -5.83 -2.14
C ALA A 21 0.49 -5.80 -0.71
N VAL A 22 1.23 -4.77 -0.35
CA VAL A 22 1.68 -4.54 1.01
C VAL A 22 0.91 -3.34 1.54
N ILE A 23 0.20 -3.53 2.65
CA ILE A 23 -0.64 -2.49 3.23
C ILE A 23 0.22 -1.55 4.06
N GLU A 24 0.03 -0.25 3.86
CA GLU A 24 0.68 0.79 4.66
C GLU A 24 -0.30 1.46 5.61
N ILE A 25 -1.54 1.64 5.17
CA ILE A 25 -2.56 2.35 5.96
C ILE A 25 -3.82 1.49 6.00
N SER A 26 -4.25 1.15 7.22
CA SER A 26 -5.44 0.35 7.42
C SER A 26 -6.71 1.16 7.21
N LYS A 27 -7.75 0.49 6.76
CA LYS A 27 -9.09 1.06 6.71
C LYS A 27 -9.49 1.62 8.07
N ASP A 28 -10.13 2.78 8.06
CA ASP A 28 -10.59 3.51 9.26
C ASP A 28 -9.47 4.01 10.16
N SER A 29 -8.24 4.07 9.64
CA SER A 29 -7.11 4.61 10.37
C SER A 29 -7.12 6.13 10.36
N LYS A 30 -6.73 6.73 11.49
CA LYS A 30 -6.42 8.17 11.58
C LYS A 30 -4.95 8.45 11.36
N THR A 31 -4.15 7.43 11.16
CA THR A 31 -2.70 7.55 11.08
C THR A 31 -2.24 7.18 9.70
N LYS A 32 -1.50 8.06 9.06
CA LYS A 32 -0.88 7.80 7.78
C LYS A 32 0.54 7.30 7.99
N TYR A 33 0.81 6.10 7.53
CA TYR A 33 2.14 5.51 7.51
C TYR A 33 2.66 5.44 6.08
N GLU A 34 3.96 5.43 5.96
CA GLU A 34 4.64 5.30 4.68
C GLU A 34 5.84 4.38 4.87
N LEU A 35 6.04 3.48 3.92
CA LEU A 35 7.22 2.62 3.96
C LEU A 35 8.47 3.43 3.68
N ASP A 36 9.43 3.38 4.60
CA ASP A 36 10.73 3.99 4.38
C ASP A 36 11.59 3.04 3.54
N LYS A 37 11.96 3.50 2.35
CA LYS A 37 12.70 2.68 1.39
C LYS A 37 14.08 2.28 1.89
N LYS A 38 14.70 3.12 2.71
CA LYS A 38 16.06 2.87 3.20
C LYS A 38 16.11 1.83 4.28
N THR A 39 15.15 1.86 5.19
CA THR A 39 15.16 0.98 6.36
C THR A 39 14.23 -0.22 6.21
N GLY A 40 13.24 -0.14 5.32
CA GLY A 40 12.20 -1.16 5.20
C GLY A 40 11.17 -1.10 6.31
N MET A 41 11.20 -0.07 7.15
CA MET A 41 10.27 0.10 8.25
C MET A 41 9.15 1.06 7.87
N LEU A 42 8.02 0.96 8.56
CA LEU A 42 6.97 1.95 8.45
C LEU A 42 7.38 3.22 9.21
N LYS A 43 7.17 4.33 8.56
CA LYS A 43 7.45 5.64 9.12
C LYS A 43 6.14 6.37 9.32
N LEU A 44 5.96 6.97 10.48
CA LEU A 44 4.78 7.80 10.76
C LEU A 44 4.89 9.09 9.95
N ASP A 45 3.96 9.28 9.02
CA ASP A 45 3.92 10.50 8.22
C ASP A 45 3.12 11.59 8.93
N ARG A 46 1.87 11.27 9.28
CA ARG A 46 1.03 12.24 9.99
C ARG A 46 -0.12 11.56 10.69
N VAL A 47 -0.68 12.25 11.67
CA VAL A 47 -1.93 11.87 12.32
C VAL A 47 -3.02 12.82 11.83
N LEU A 48 -4.15 12.27 11.41
CA LEU A 48 -5.28 13.08 10.97
C LEU A 48 -6.04 13.61 12.19
N PHE A 49 -6.22 14.93 12.24
CA PHE A 49 -6.92 15.58 13.35
C PHE A 49 -8.40 15.80 13.07
N SER A 50 -8.87 15.48 11.89
CA SER A 50 -10.29 15.58 11.54
C SER A 50 -11.01 14.28 11.84
N SER A 51 -12.33 14.28 11.70
CA SER A 51 -13.13 13.07 11.80
C SER A 51 -13.01 12.17 10.56
N LEU A 52 -12.23 12.61 9.55
CA LEU A 52 -12.02 11.83 8.36
C LEU A 52 -11.09 10.66 8.65
N LEU A 53 -11.50 9.49 8.23
CA LEU A 53 -10.73 8.26 8.33
C LEU A 53 -10.42 7.79 6.92
N TYR A 54 -9.39 6.96 6.78
CA TYR A 54 -9.15 6.31 5.51
C TYR A 54 -10.30 5.35 5.21
N PRO A 55 -11.00 5.50 4.06
CA PRO A 55 -12.19 4.69 3.79
C PRO A 55 -11.88 3.25 3.41
N GLU A 56 -10.66 2.96 2.97
CA GLU A 56 -10.23 1.63 2.56
C GLU A 56 -8.78 1.40 3.00
N ASN A 57 -8.28 0.18 2.79
CA ASN A 57 -6.88 -0.13 3.04
C ASN A 57 -6.04 0.38 1.88
N TYR A 58 -4.94 1.06 2.19
CA TYR A 58 -4.03 1.61 1.19
C TYR A 58 -2.66 0.98 1.32
N GLY A 59 -2.02 0.76 0.20
CA GLY A 59 -0.68 0.20 0.18
C GLY A 59 -0.01 0.35 -1.17
N PHE A 60 0.92 -0.53 -1.46
CA PHE A 60 1.66 -0.49 -2.71
C PHE A 60 1.83 -1.90 -3.27
N ILE A 61 2.10 -1.96 -4.57
CA ILE A 61 2.44 -3.20 -5.27
C ILE A 61 3.97 -3.27 -5.30
N PRO A 62 4.58 -4.30 -4.67
CA PRO A 62 6.03 -4.39 -4.61
C PRO A 62 6.66 -4.61 -5.98
N LYS A 63 7.91 -4.24 -6.12
CA LYS A 63 8.71 -4.38 -7.34
C LYS A 63 8.09 -3.74 -8.58
N THR A 64 7.26 -2.68 -8.37
CA THR A 64 6.75 -1.86 -9.46
C THR A 64 7.34 -0.48 -9.36
N LEU A 65 7.35 0.23 -10.49
CA LEU A 65 7.79 1.62 -10.53
C LEU A 65 6.74 2.43 -11.29
N GLY A 66 6.25 3.49 -10.64
CA GLY A 66 5.43 4.48 -11.30
C GLY A 66 6.31 5.50 -12.02
N GLU A 67 5.67 6.52 -12.58
CA GLU A 67 6.38 7.59 -13.29
C GLU A 67 7.34 8.37 -12.40
N ASP A 68 7.08 8.40 -11.11
CA ASP A 68 7.90 9.07 -10.11
C ASP A 68 8.96 8.17 -9.50
N HIS A 69 9.15 6.97 -10.03
CA HIS A 69 10.08 5.94 -9.55
C HIS A 69 9.69 5.36 -8.19
N ASP A 70 8.47 5.63 -7.72
CA ASP A 70 7.92 4.98 -6.54
C ASP A 70 7.10 3.76 -6.94
N PRO A 71 6.88 2.80 -6.03
CA PRO A 71 5.98 1.68 -6.31
C PRO A 71 4.58 2.17 -6.62
N LEU A 72 3.85 1.39 -7.40
CA LEU A 72 2.47 1.73 -7.70
C LEU A 72 1.60 1.61 -6.46
N ASP A 73 0.77 2.61 -6.24
CA ASP A 73 -0.18 2.60 -5.14
C ASP A 73 -1.36 1.69 -5.46
N ILE A 74 -1.95 1.14 -4.42
CA ILE A 74 -3.12 0.29 -4.53
C ILE A 74 -4.09 0.58 -3.40
N VAL A 75 -5.38 0.52 -3.73
CA VAL A 75 -6.46 0.55 -2.76
C VAL A 75 -7.04 -0.85 -2.67
N VAL A 76 -7.02 -1.43 -1.47
CA VAL A 76 -7.53 -2.78 -1.25
C VAL A 76 -8.89 -2.69 -0.56
N ILE A 77 -9.94 -3.05 -1.31
CA ILE A 77 -11.30 -3.01 -0.81
C ILE A 77 -11.57 -4.28 -0.01
N SER A 78 -11.90 -4.11 1.27
CA SER A 78 -12.18 -5.21 2.17
C SER A 78 -13.19 -4.77 3.22
N GLN A 79 -13.95 -5.73 3.73
CA GLN A 79 -14.85 -5.47 4.86
C GLN A 79 -14.08 -5.34 6.18
N CYS A 80 -12.84 -5.78 6.19
CA CYS A 80 -12.01 -5.82 7.39
C CYS A 80 -10.87 -4.81 7.31
N GLN A 81 -10.41 -4.35 8.47
CA GLN A 81 -9.16 -3.63 8.58
C GLN A 81 -8.01 -4.61 8.36
N ILE A 82 -7.07 -4.22 7.52
CA ILE A 82 -5.88 -5.04 7.28
C ILE A 82 -4.71 -4.34 7.96
N VAL A 83 -4.00 -5.07 8.80
CA VAL A 83 -2.89 -4.51 9.57
C VAL A 83 -1.78 -4.00 8.63
N PRO A 84 -1.13 -2.88 8.96
CA PRO A 84 0.01 -2.40 8.17
C PRO A 84 1.12 -3.43 8.09
N MET A 85 1.82 -3.46 6.98
CA MET A 85 2.85 -4.43 6.60
C MET A 85 2.30 -5.82 6.30
N CYS A 86 0.97 -5.96 6.19
CA CYS A 86 0.36 -7.22 5.78
C CYS A 86 0.50 -7.42 4.27
N LEU A 87 0.91 -8.61 3.88
CA LEU A 87 0.94 -9.01 2.47
C LEU A 87 -0.44 -9.54 2.10
N VAL A 88 -1.04 -8.97 1.07
CA VAL A 88 -2.36 -9.35 0.60
C VAL A 88 -2.30 -9.72 -0.86
N GLN A 89 -2.93 -10.82 -1.23
CA GLN A 89 -3.17 -11.14 -2.64
C GLN A 89 -4.47 -10.47 -3.04
N ALA A 90 -4.39 -9.52 -3.97
CA ALA A 90 -5.53 -8.72 -4.38
C ALA A 90 -5.85 -8.97 -5.85
N ARG A 91 -7.13 -9.22 -6.12
CA ARG A 91 -7.60 -9.29 -7.51
C ARG A 91 -7.77 -7.88 -8.05
N VAL A 92 -7.17 -7.63 -9.20
CA VAL A 92 -7.27 -6.33 -9.85
C VAL A 92 -8.63 -6.21 -10.52
N ILE A 93 -9.44 -5.22 -10.10
CA ILE A 93 -10.79 -5.00 -10.65
C ILE A 93 -10.86 -3.72 -11.46
N GLY A 94 -9.83 -2.92 -11.45
CA GLY A 94 -9.78 -1.70 -12.25
C GLY A 94 -8.62 -0.82 -11.87
N VAL A 95 -8.41 0.20 -12.69
CA VAL A 95 -7.41 1.24 -12.44
C VAL A 95 -8.15 2.57 -12.36
N MET A 96 -7.94 3.27 -11.25
CA MET A 96 -8.47 4.60 -11.09
C MET A 96 -7.31 5.59 -11.08
N ARG A 97 -7.33 6.52 -12.03
CA ARG A 97 -6.34 7.58 -12.04
C ARG A 97 -6.83 8.68 -11.10
N MET A 98 -6.05 8.92 -10.05
CA MET A 98 -6.31 10.02 -9.13
C MET A 98 -5.67 11.29 -9.66
N ILE A 99 -6.46 12.36 -9.68
CA ILE A 99 -5.94 13.68 -10.03
C ILE A 99 -5.73 14.43 -8.73
N ASP A 100 -4.47 14.72 -8.43
CA ASP A 100 -4.12 15.55 -7.30
C ASP A 100 -4.34 17.01 -7.61
N HIS A 101 -4.95 17.68 -6.67
CA HIS A 101 -5.17 19.10 -6.77
C HIS A 101 -4.37 19.85 -5.71
#